data_96f7768af7fe8e19a126f245525184dd
#
_entry.id   96f7768af7fe8e19a126f245525184dd
#
_cell.length_a   1.000
_cell.length_b   1.000
_cell.length_c   1.000
_cell.angle_alpha   90.00
_cell.angle_beta   90.00
_cell.angle_gamma   90.00
#
_symmetry.space_group_name_H-M   'P 1'
#
loop_
_entity.id
_entity.type
_entity.pdbx_description
1 polymer ?
#
loop_
_entity_poly.entity_id
_entity_poly.type
_entity_poly.pdbx_seq_one_letter_code
_entity_poly.pdbx_strand_id
1 'polypeptide(L)'
;MEAAGDCNTNLDSLLQDLMHPNPRIQEDACREMAEKYASEALPRLLDLFEHEDPKVYRGAVKGVGFFGYEAFLPVIELYGRTKNQTAKRCCPKAFVQLFKNFPNQPFPDEVMDLLRDAIDDSDMVVVQGGLMCLGQLGKQQLGGDEAVQLLVNVLRNENVALVYSATQALADINHPLVASSLKSLIESSTDPLIKEAAESGLARHENLVATSKS
;
A
#
# COMPACT_ATOMS: atom_id res chain seq x y z
N MET A 1 27.30 12.37 29.33
CA MET A 1 27.49 11.15 28.52
C MET A 1 26.47 10.05 28.89
N GLU A 2 25.36 10.42 29.54
CA GLU A 2 24.29 9.48 30.00
C GLU A 2 23.04 9.44 29.09
N ALA A 3 22.85 10.41 28.20
CA ALA A 3 21.59 10.50 27.41
C ALA A 3 21.48 9.48 26.24
N ALA A 4 22.59 8.89 25.79
CA ALA A 4 22.56 7.97 24.64
C ALA A 4 22.14 6.53 25.04
N GLY A 5 22.33 6.14 26.30
CA GLY A 5 21.96 4.81 26.80
C GLY A 5 20.43 4.64 26.99
N ASP A 6 19.77 5.65 27.52
CA ASP A 6 18.33 5.61 27.79
C ASP A 6 17.48 5.65 26.51
N CYS A 7 17.92 6.38 25.48
CA CYS A 7 17.22 6.49 24.20
C CYS A 7 17.15 5.13 23.47
N ASN A 8 18.24 4.38 23.47
CA ASN A 8 18.33 3.10 22.75
C ASN A 8 17.50 2.00 23.43
N THR A 9 17.46 1.99 24.77
CA THR A 9 16.66 1.03 25.55
C THR A 9 15.15 1.23 25.34
N ASN A 10 14.70 2.48 25.19
CA ASN A 10 13.30 2.80 24.95
C ASN A 10 12.88 2.43 23.50
N LEU A 11 13.70 2.73 22.49
CA LEU A 11 13.44 2.35 21.11
C LEU A 11 13.38 0.82 20.93
N ASP A 12 14.24 0.06 21.61
CA ASP A 12 14.23 -1.40 21.58
C ASP A 12 12.91 -1.97 22.15
N SER A 13 12.37 -1.37 23.21
CA SER A 13 11.07 -1.73 23.75
C SER A 13 9.95 -1.47 22.77
N LEU A 14 9.93 -0.28 22.13
CA LEU A 14 8.94 0.07 21.11
C LEU A 14 8.97 -0.86 19.90
N LEU A 15 10.17 -1.30 19.47
CA LEU A 15 10.31 -2.27 18.39
C LEU A 15 9.77 -3.66 18.79
N GLN A 16 9.88 -4.07 20.05
CA GLN A 16 9.25 -5.31 20.55
C GLN A 16 7.72 -5.20 20.54
N ASP A 17 7.18 -4.03 20.86
CA ASP A 17 5.75 -3.78 20.86
C ASP A 17 5.09 -3.83 19.47
N LEU A 18 5.86 -3.79 18.38
CA LEU A 18 5.34 -4.06 17.03
C LEU A 18 4.67 -5.44 16.91
N MET A 19 5.09 -6.40 17.72
CA MET A 19 4.58 -7.77 17.70
C MET A 19 3.61 -8.05 18.85
N HIS A 20 3.27 -7.03 19.63
CA HIS A 20 2.36 -7.18 20.76
C HIS A 20 0.98 -7.67 20.28
N PRO A 21 0.30 -8.60 20.99
CA PRO A 21 -0.99 -9.14 20.57
C PRO A 21 -2.12 -8.11 20.55
N ASN A 22 -1.99 -7.01 21.31
CA ASN A 22 -2.95 -5.90 21.31
C ASN A 22 -2.60 -4.89 20.20
N PRO A 23 -3.48 -4.72 19.16
CA PRO A 23 -3.24 -3.79 18.05
C PRO A 23 -3.05 -2.33 18.47
N ARG A 24 -3.65 -1.92 19.61
CA ARG A 24 -3.52 -0.56 20.11
C ARG A 24 -2.10 -0.28 20.61
N ILE A 25 -1.49 -1.24 21.33
CA ILE A 25 -0.10 -1.11 21.79
C ILE A 25 0.85 -1.04 20.60
N GLN A 26 0.61 -1.87 19.55
CA GLN A 26 1.38 -1.76 18.31
C GLN A 26 1.28 -0.37 17.68
N GLU A 27 0.08 0.19 17.63
CA GLU A 27 -0.16 1.50 17.02
C GLU A 27 0.46 2.64 17.83
N ASP A 28 0.33 2.60 19.16
CA ASP A 28 0.93 3.57 20.08
C ASP A 28 2.48 3.54 19.94
N ALA A 29 3.08 2.34 19.88
CA ALA A 29 4.52 2.19 19.66
C ALA A 29 4.98 2.75 18.30
N CYS A 30 4.24 2.46 17.20
CA CYS A 30 4.54 3.00 15.88
C CYS A 30 4.50 4.54 15.87
N ARG A 31 3.49 5.11 16.50
CA ARG A 31 3.32 6.57 16.61
C ARG A 31 4.45 7.18 17.42
N GLU A 32 4.79 6.62 18.57
CA GLU A 32 5.87 7.11 19.41
C GLU A 32 7.23 7.03 18.71
N MET A 33 7.51 5.95 17.97
CA MET A 33 8.72 5.83 17.15
C MET A 33 8.82 6.95 16.11
N ALA A 34 7.73 7.22 15.39
CA ALA A 34 7.70 8.25 14.37
C ALA A 34 7.83 9.66 14.95
N GLU A 35 7.22 9.94 16.12
CA GLU A 35 7.24 11.25 16.75
C GLU A 35 8.56 11.58 17.48
N LYS A 36 9.18 10.58 18.13
CA LYS A 36 10.32 10.82 19.03
C LYS A 36 11.65 10.28 18.54
N TYR A 37 11.64 9.27 17.65
CA TYR A 37 12.82 8.51 17.25
C TYR A 37 12.93 8.34 15.73
N ALA A 38 12.37 9.27 14.93
CA ALA A 38 12.23 9.09 13.48
C ALA A 38 13.55 8.71 12.78
N SER A 39 14.63 9.41 13.09
CA SER A 39 15.96 9.19 12.46
C SER A 39 16.58 7.83 12.76
N GLU A 40 16.32 7.27 13.95
CA GLU A 40 16.85 5.98 14.37
C GLU A 40 15.90 4.82 14.07
N ALA A 41 14.58 5.07 14.21
CA ALA A 41 13.57 4.02 14.08
C ALA A 41 13.30 3.63 12.62
N LEU A 42 13.22 4.61 11.71
CA LEU A 42 12.89 4.33 10.30
C LEU A 42 13.89 3.38 9.63
N PRO A 43 15.21 3.57 9.72
CA PRO A 43 16.18 2.60 9.19
C PRO A 43 16.01 1.21 9.78
N ARG A 44 15.83 1.11 11.11
CA ARG A 44 15.65 -0.18 11.79
C ARG A 44 14.36 -0.90 11.37
N LEU A 45 13.27 -0.16 11.13
CA LEU A 45 12.03 -0.73 10.62
C LEU A 45 12.20 -1.25 9.18
N LEU A 46 12.96 -0.54 8.33
CA LEU A 46 13.25 -0.98 6.97
C LEU A 46 14.14 -2.24 6.95
N ASP A 47 15.11 -2.36 7.86
CA ASP A 47 15.91 -3.57 8.01
C ASP A 47 15.05 -4.79 8.38
N LEU A 48 14.00 -4.60 9.17
CA LEU A 48 13.05 -5.65 9.54
C LEU A 48 12.19 -6.15 8.36
N PHE A 49 12.17 -5.48 7.20
CA PHE A 49 11.50 -6.00 5.99
C PHE A 49 12.16 -7.28 5.46
N GLU A 50 13.43 -7.52 5.80
CA GLU A 50 14.16 -8.73 5.43
C GLU A 50 13.95 -9.89 6.43
N HIS A 51 13.23 -9.66 7.53
CA HIS A 51 13.06 -10.65 8.59
C HIS A 51 12.22 -11.86 8.11
N GLU A 52 12.57 -13.07 8.56
CA GLU A 52 11.90 -14.30 8.14
C GLU A 52 10.49 -14.46 8.76
N ASP A 53 10.30 -13.97 9.99
CA ASP A 53 9.01 -14.07 10.68
C ASP A 53 8.00 -13.05 10.09
N PRO A 54 6.86 -13.54 9.56
CA PRO A 54 5.80 -12.68 9.01
C PRO A 54 5.22 -11.68 10.01
N LYS A 55 5.25 -11.97 11.31
CA LYS A 55 4.77 -11.02 12.32
C LYS A 55 5.68 -9.79 12.39
N VAL A 56 6.99 -10.03 12.31
CA VAL A 56 8.00 -8.97 12.41
C VAL A 56 7.94 -8.04 11.20
N TYR A 57 8.08 -8.56 9.97
CA TYR A 57 8.06 -7.68 8.79
C TYR A 57 6.71 -7.01 8.57
N ARG A 58 5.57 -7.64 8.94
CA ARG A 58 4.26 -6.99 8.86
C ARG A 58 4.11 -5.88 9.89
N GLY A 59 4.64 -6.08 11.10
CA GLY A 59 4.71 -5.04 12.12
C GLY A 59 5.55 -3.85 11.64
N ALA A 60 6.72 -4.12 11.04
CA ALA A 60 7.59 -3.10 10.49
C ALA A 60 6.93 -2.32 9.33
N VAL A 61 6.24 -3.01 8.39
CA VAL A 61 5.46 -2.36 7.33
C VAL A 61 4.39 -1.43 7.90
N LYS A 62 3.68 -1.87 8.95
CA LYS A 62 2.70 -1.02 9.66
C LYS A 62 3.40 0.18 10.29
N GLY A 63 4.54 -0.06 10.96
CA GLY A 63 5.33 0.99 11.61
C GLY A 63 5.79 2.08 10.65
N VAL A 64 6.39 1.71 9.50
CA VAL A 64 6.83 2.67 8.46
C VAL A 64 5.68 3.58 8.01
N GLY A 65 4.45 3.08 8.00
CA GLY A 65 3.27 3.85 7.65
C GLY A 65 2.97 5.07 8.55
N PHE A 66 3.65 5.24 9.68
CA PHE A 66 3.48 6.38 10.58
C PHE A 66 4.49 7.51 10.37
N PHE A 67 5.49 7.33 9.47
CA PHE A 67 6.55 8.31 9.25
C PHE A 67 6.23 9.38 8.19
N GLY A 68 5.06 9.28 7.55
CA GLY A 68 4.61 10.27 6.58
C GLY A 68 5.58 10.44 5.41
N TYR A 69 5.80 11.70 5.01
CA TYR A 69 6.62 12.03 3.85
C TYR A 69 8.07 11.49 3.93
N GLU A 70 8.65 11.46 5.11
CA GLU A 70 10.04 11.06 5.34
C GLU A 70 10.33 9.60 4.95
N ALA A 71 9.28 8.75 4.92
CA ALA A 71 9.44 7.34 4.59
C ALA A 71 9.46 7.04 3.08
N PHE A 72 8.99 7.95 2.21
CA PHE A 72 8.88 7.64 0.78
C PHE A 72 10.24 7.30 0.14
N LEU A 73 11.20 8.21 0.22
CA LEU A 73 12.51 8.01 -0.41
C LEU A 73 13.26 6.79 0.15
N PRO A 74 13.35 6.56 1.48
CA PRO A 74 13.99 5.36 2.01
C PRO A 74 13.32 4.04 1.55
N VAL A 75 11.99 4.00 1.39
CA VAL A 75 11.29 2.82 0.87
C VAL A 75 11.58 2.61 -0.63
N ILE A 76 11.61 3.71 -1.42
CA ILE A 76 11.97 3.65 -2.85
C ILE A 76 13.39 3.13 -3.03
N GLU A 77 14.34 3.67 -2.27
CA GLU A 77 15.74 3.22 -2.28
C GLU A 77 15.88 1.75 -1.92
N LEU A 78 15.15 1.31 -0.87
CA LEU A 78 15.14 -0.10 -0.48
C LEU A 78 14.59 -0.98 -1.61
N TYR A 79 13.47 -0.60 -2.23
CA TYR A 79 12.89 -1.35 -3.34
C TYR A 79 13.87 -1.52 -4.50
N GLY A 80 14.57 -0.45 -4.89
CA GLY A 80 15.52 -0.47 -6.01
C GLY A 80 16.81 -1.25 -5.74
N ARG A 81 17.26 -1.33 -4.48
CA ARG A 81 18.55 -1.97 -4.12
C ARG A 81 18.44 -3.39 -3.58
N THR A 82 17.28 -3.75 -2.98
CA THR A 82 17.18 -5.02 -2.26
C THR A 82 17.16 -6.22 -3.22
N LYS A 83 17.89 -7.26 -2.81
CA LYS A 83 17.81 -8.60 -3.42
C LYS A 83 16.94 -9.55 -2.60
N ASN A 84 16.50 -9.12 -1.42
CA ASN A 84 15.63 -9.89 -0.54
C ASN A 84 14.18 -9.77 -1.03
N GLN A 85 13.60 -10.89 -1.41
CA GLN A 85 12.26 -10.93 -1.98
C GLN A 85 11.18 -10.49 -0.97
N THR A 86 11.36 -10.79 0.32
CA THR A 86 10.43 -10.36 1.38
C THR A 86 10.43 -8.83 1.52
N ALA A 87 11.62 -8.21 1.56
CA ALA A 87 11.75 -6.77 1.60
C ALA A 87 11.10 -6.11 0.37
N LYS A 88 11.36 -6.64 -0.83
CA LYS A 88 10.73 -6.13 -2.06
C LYS A 88 9.21 -6.16 -2.00
N ARG A 89 8.62 -7.26 -1.48
CA ARG A 89 7.17 -7.43 -1.27
C ARG A 89 6.60 -6.47 -0.21
N CYS A 90 7.43 -6.01 0.73
CA CYS A 90 7.02 -5.08 1.79
C CYS A 90 6.90 -3.64 1.30
N CYS A 91 7.75 -3.19 0.34
CA CYS A 91 7.82 -1.80 -0.08
C CYS A 91 6.48 -1.23 -0.59
N PRO A 92 5.78 -1.82 -1.58
CA PRO A 92 4.49 -1.28 -2.02
C PRO A 92 3.42 -1.34 -0.91
N LYS A 93 3.51 -2.31 0.02
CA LYS A 93 2.61 -2.39 1.16
C LYS A 93 2.87 -1.30 2.21
N ALA A 94 4.12 -0.83 2.35
CA ALA A 94 4.44 0.31 3.19
C ALA A 94 3.76 1.59 2.64
N PHE A 95 3.74 1.79 1.32
CA PHE A 95 3.01 2.90 0.72
C PHE A 95 1.49 2.82 0.97
N VAL A 96 0.90 1.61 0.98
CA VAL A 96 -0.50 1.46 1.38
C VAL A 96 -0.75 2.05 2.78
N GLN A 97 0.16 1.78 3.73
CA GLN A 97 0.05 2.32 5.10
C GLN A 97 0.26 3.84 5.13
N LEU A 98 1.25 4.35 4.39
CA LEU A 98 1.51 5.79 4.27
C LEU A 98 0.29 6.53 3.73
N PHE A 99 -0.27 6.12 2.61
CA PHE A 99 -1.46 6.74 2.02
C PHE A 99 -2.72 6.58 2.85
N LYS A 100 -2.80 5.53 3.66
CA LYS A 100 -3.91 5.32 4.60
C LYS A 100 -3.83 6.26 5.79
N ASN A 101 -2.64 6.43 6.36
CA ASN A 101 -2.44 7.23 7.56
C ASN A 101 -2.33 8.73 7.26
N PHE A 102 -1.83 9.09 6.07
CA PHE A 102 -1.64 10.46 5.61
C PHE A 102 -2.32 10.68 4.24
N PRO A 103 -3.66 10.70 4.19
CA PRO A 103 -4.37 10.91 2.94
C PRO A 103 -4.08 12.30 2.36
N ASN A 104 -3.96 12.36 1.04
CA ASN A 104 -3.71 13.59 0.26
C ASN A 104 -2.40 14.35 0.61
N GLN A 105 -1.44 13.69 1.27
CA GLN A 105 -0.12 14.29 1.42
C GLN A 105 0.63 14.24 0.07
N PRO A 106 1.49 15.26 -0.22
CA PRO A 106 2.40 15.19 -1.34
C PRO A 106 3.34 13.97 -1.24
N PHE A 107 3.77 13.46 -2.38
CA PHE A 107 4.75 12.37 -2.46
C PHE A 107 5.66 12.56 -3.69
N PRO A 108 6.87 11.96 -3.71
CA PRO A 108 7.78 12.03 -4.84
C PRO A 108 7.22 11.29 -6.07
N ASP A 109 7.52 11.78 -7.29
CA ASP A 109 7.09 11.15 -8.54
C ASP A 109 7.60 9.71 -8.68
N GLU A 110 8.75 9.40 -8.09
CA GLU A 110 9.36 8.07 -8.04
C GLU A 110 8.46 7.01 -7.37
N VAL A 111 7.48 7.43 -6.56
CA VAL A 111 6.46 6.50 -6.03
C VAL A 111 5.64 5.90 -7.16
N MET A 112 5.23 6.73 -8.14
CA MET A 112 4.47 6.23 -9.30
C MET A 112 5.33 5.34 -10.19
N ASP A 113 6.62 5.66 -10.35
CA ASP A 113 7.57 4.82 -11.08
C ASP A 113 7.71 3.44 -10.41
N LEU A 114 7.87 3.41 -9.08
CA LEU A 114 7.91 2.16 -8.32
C LEU A 114 6.60 1.37 -8.49
N LEU A 115 5.44 2.02 -8.47
CA LEU A 115 4.16 1.33 -8.61
C LEU A 115 3.96 0.75 -10.00
N ARG A 116 4.44 1.43 -11.07
CA ARG A 116 4.47 0.88 -12.43
C ARG A 116 5.35 -0.36 -12.49
N ASP A 117 6.58 -0.29 -11.96
CA ASP A 117 7.48 -1.45 -11.89
C ASP A 117 6.86 -2.60 -11.07
N ALA A 118 6.21 -2.29 -9.95
CA ALA A 118 5.62 -3.29 -9.07
C ALA A 118 4.46 -4.06 -9.71
N ILE A 119 3.63 -3.42 -10.53
CA ILE A 119 2.51 -4.12 -11.21
C ILE A 119 2.98 -4.97 -12.40
N ASP A 120 4.19 -4.76 -12.89
CA ASP A 120 4.84 -5.53 -13.97
C ASP A 120 5.88 -6.53 -13.44
N ASP A 121 6.02 -6.65 -12.09
CA ASP A 121 7.01 -7.56 -11.48
C ASP A 121 6.67 -9.03 -11.73
N SER A 122 7.70 -9.86 -11.80
CA SER A 122 7.55 -11.31 -11.92
C SER A 122 6.98 -11.98 -10.66
N ASP A 123 7.15 -11.34 -9.49
CA ASP A 123 6.59 -11.82 -8.22
C ASP A 123 5.16 -11.32 -8.00
N MET A 124 4.21 -12.23 -8.09
CA MET A 124 2.79 -11.94 -7.90
C MET A 124 2.46 -11.27 -6.56
N VAL A 125 3.28 -11.45 -5.51
CA VAL A 125 3.06 -10.77 -4.20
C VAL A 125 3.47 -9.31 -4.26
N VAL A 126 4.50 -8.97 -5.06
CA VAL A 126 4.86 -7.58 -5.37
C VAL A 126 3.75 -6.92 -6.18
N VAL A 127 3.29 -7.59 -7.25
CA VAL A 127 2.18 -7.10 -8.09
C VAL A 127 0.92 -6.83 -7.26
N GLN A 128 0.51 -7.76 -6.41
CA GLN A 128 -0.63 -7.57 -5.50
C GLN A 128 -0.44 -6.38 -4.57
N GLY A 129 0.79 -6.20 -4.05
CA GLY A 129 1.13 -5.02 -3.23
C GLY A 129 0.99 -3.72 -4.00
N GLY A 130 1.45 -3.67 -5.25
CA GLY A 130 1.30 -2.54 -6.17
C GLY A 130 -0.18 -2.21 -6.43
N LEU A 131 -0.99 -3.22 -6.79
CA LEU A 131 -2.43 -3.04 -7.02
C LEU A 131 -3.17 -2.54 -5.78
N MET A 132 -2.84 -3.06 -4.59
CA MET A 132 -3.41 -2.57 -3.33
C MET A 132 -3.05 -1.09 -3.09
N CYS A 133 -1.80 -0.71 -3.40
CA CYS A 133 -1.35 0.66 -3.24
C CYS A 133 -2.05 1.59 -4.22
N LEU A 134 -2.16 1.23 -5.50
CA LEU A 134 -2.91 1.98 -6.50
C LEU A 134 -4.40 2.12 -6.09
N GLY A 135 -5.01 1.07 -5.54
CA GLY A 135 -6.37 1.11 -5.00
C GLY A 135 -6.54 2.09 -3.84
N GLN A 136 -5.53 2.23 -2.98
CA GLN A 136 -5.54 3.21 -1.89
C GLN A 136 -5.28 4.62 -2.40
N LEU A 137 -4.35 4.78 -3.34
CA LEU A 137 -4.01 6.07 -3.95
C LEU A 137 -5.16 6.60 -4.82
N GLY A 138 -5.85 5.75 -5.56
CA GLY A 138 -7.00 6.12 -6.40
C GLY A 138 -8.18 6.74 -5.63
N LYS A 139 -8.20 6.61 -4.30
CA LYS A 139 -9.18 7.27 -3.42
C LYS A 139 -8.80 8.70 -3.04
N GLN A 140 -7.64 9.18 -3.47
CA GLN A 140 -7.08 10.46 -3.07
C GLN A 140 -7.12 11.46 -4.23
N GLN A 141 -7.03 12.75 -3.89
CA GLN A 141 -6.99 13.82 -4.89
C GLN A 141 -5.64 13.88 -5.59
N LEU A 142 -4.53 13.71 -4.82
CA LEU A 142 -3.18 13.72 -5.36
C LEU A 142 -2.81 12.32 -5.89
N GLY A 143 -2.46 12.24 -7.17
CA GLY A 143 -2.08 11.00 -7.84
C GLY A 143 -3.23 10.01 -8.10
N GLY A 144 -4.45 10.32 -7.66
CA GLY A 144 -5.59 9.42 -7.79
C GLY A 144 -5.98 9.13 -9.24
N ASP A 145 -6.00 10.14 -10.10
CA ASP A 145 -6.34 9.99 -11.52
C ASP A 145 -5.37 9.03 -12.23
N GLU A 146 -4.07 9.17 -11.97
CA GLU A 146 -3.04 8.31 -12.55
C GLU A 146 -3.12 6.88 -12.01
N ALA A 147 -3.35 6.73 -10.70
CA ALA A 147 -3.53 5.41 -10.08
C ALA A 147 -4.74 4.68 -10.67
N VAL A 148 -5.88 5.37 -10.88
CA VAL A 148 -7.05 4.81 -11.54
C VAL A 148 -6.74 4.42 -12.98
N GLN A 149 -6.01 5.24 -13.73
CA GLN A 149 -5.63 4.91 -15.11
C GLN A 149 -4.77 3.64 -15.17
N LEU A 150 -3.82 3.47 -14.26
CA LEU A 150 -3.02 2.24 -14.17
C LEU A 150 -3.88 1.02 -13.85
N LEU A 151 -4.81 1.12 -12.89
CA LEU A 151 -5.74 0.04 -12.58
C LEU A 151 -6.64 -0.33 -13.77
N VAL A 152 -7.15 0.68 -14.50
CA VAL A 152 -7.95 0.47 -15.72
C VAL A 152 -7.13 -0.25 -16.81
N ASN A 153 -5.85 0.06 -16.95
CA ASN A 153 -4.98 -0.64 -17.89
C ASN A 153 -4.81 -2.12 -17.52
N VAL A 154 -4.72 -2.44 -16.22
CA VAL A 154 -4.63 -3.84 -15.73
C VAL A 154 -5.89 -4.65 -16.07
N LEU A 155 -7.06 -4.04 -16.27
CA LEU A 155 -8.28 -4.76 -16.69
C LEU A 155 -8.16 -5.44 -18.06
N ARG A 156 -7.13 -5.06 -18.86
CA ARG A 156 -6.84 -5.67 -20.17
C ARG A 156 -5.80 -6.79 -20.10
N ASN A 157 -5.35 -7.13 -18.89
CA ASN A 157 -4.34 -8.18 -18.71
C ASN A 157 -4.94 -9.57 -18.98
N GLU A 158 -4.12 -10.50 -19.45
CA GLU A 158 -4.53 -11.89 -19.68
C GLU A 158 -4.63 -12.70 -18.38
N ASN A 159 -3.97 -12.24 -17.31
CA ASN A 159 -4.00 -12.90 -16.00
C ASN A 159 -5.28 -12.55 -15.23
N VAL A 160 -6.19 -13.53 -15.16
CA VAL A 160 -7.49 -13.42 -14.47
C VAL A 160 -7.36 -12.91 -13.03
N ALA A 161 -6.32 -13.34 -12.29
CA ALA A 161 -6.13 -12.91 -10.90
C ALA A 161 -5.79 -11.42 -10.79
N LEU A 162 -5.04 -10.87 -11.76
CA LEU A 162 -4.73 -9.44 -11.81
C LEU A 162 -5.96 -8.62 -12.18
N VAL A 163 -6.69 -9.05 -13.21
CA VAL A 163 -7.96 -8.40 -13.62
C VAL A 163 -8.96 -8.40 -12.47
N TYR A 164 -9.11 -9.52 -11.76
CA TYR A 164 -9.95 -9.61 -10.58
C TYR A 164 -9.53 -8.60 -9.49
N SER A 165 -8.23 -8.56 -9.17
CA SER A 165 -7.71 -7.66 -8.13
C SER A 165 -7.88 -6.19 -8.49
N ALA A 166 -7.61 -5.81 -9.75
CA ALA A 166 -7.82 -4.46 -10.23
C ALA A 166 -9.33 -4.07 -10.22
N THR A 167 -10.20 -5.01 -10.59
CA THR A 167 -11.67 -4.82 -10.53
C THR A 167 -12.11 -4.54 -9.09
N GLN A 168 -11.62 -5.32 -8.12
CA GLN A 168 -11.93 -5.10 -6.70
C GLN A 168 -11.42 -3.74 -6.20
N ALA A 169 -10.21 -3.34 -6.60
CA ALA A 169 -9.63 -2.04 -6.22
C ALA A 169 -10.44 -0.87 -6.80
N LEU A 170 -10.80 -0.92 -8.09
CA LEU A 170 -11.58 0.11 -8.76
C LEU A 170 -12.98 0.28 -8.15
N ALA A 171 -13.63 -0.80 -7.74
CA ALA A 171 -14.99 -0.76 -7.20
C ALA A 171 -15.15 0.15 -5.97
N ASP A 172 -14.08 0.39 -5.23
CA ASP A 172 -14.06 1.21 -4.01
C ASP A 172 -13.53 2.64 -4.24
N ILE A 173 -13.40 3.07 -5.50
CA ILE A 173 -12.88 4.39 -5.88
C ILE A 173 -13.99 5.22 -6.52
N ASN A 174 -14.23 6.42 -6.00
CA ASN A 174 -15.17 7.38 -6.61
C ASN A 174 -14.46 8.19 -7.70
N HIS A 175 -14.45 7.64 -8.93
CA HIS A 175 -13.82 8.28 -10.08
C HIS A 175 -14.63 8.05 -11.37
N PRO A 176 -14.72 9.06 -12.28
CA PRO A 176 -15.57 8.99 -13.49
C PRO A 176 -15.28 7.81 -14.43
N LEU A 177 -14.01 7.37 -14.52
CA LEU A 177 -13.61 6.25 -15.39
C LEU A 177 -14.08 4.88 -14.87
N VAL A 178 -14.38 4.73 -13.59
CA VAL A 178 -14.63 3.41 -13.00
C VAL A 178 -15.87 2.75 -13.59
N ALA A 179 -17.00 3.44 -13.58
CA ALA A 179 -18.27 2.87 -14.07
C ALA A 179 -18.16 2.43 -15.55
N SER A 180 -17.58 3.27 -16.41
CA SER A 180 -17.42 2.95 -17.84
C SER A 180 -16.47 1.79 -18.07
N SER A 181 -15.37 1.72 -17.31
CA SER A 181 -14.37 0.64 -17.42
C SER A 181 -14.93 -0.70 -16.95
N LEU A 182 -15.69 -0.73 -15.85
CA LEU A 182 -16.33 -1.96 -15.38
C LEU A 182 -17.43 -2.43 -16.32
N LYS A 183 -18.24 -1.53 -16.90
CA LYS A 183 -19.23 -1.89 -17.93
C LYS A 183 -18.55 -2.50 -19.17
N SER A 184 -17.48 -1.88 -19.65
CA SER A 184 -16.71 -2.43 -20.78
C SER A 184 -16.13 -3.81 -20.46
N LEU A 185 -15.66 -4.03 -19.23
CA LEU A 185 -15.15 -5.34 -18.79
C LEU A 185 -16.25 -6.42 -18.77
N ILE A 186 -17.48 -6.09 -18.31
CA ILE A 186 -18.64 -6.98 -18.32
C ILE A 186 -18.98 -7.41 -19.74
N GLU A 187 -18.96 -6.47 -20.70
CA GLU A 187 -19.29 -6.71 -22.10
C GLU A 187 -18.21 -7.53 -22.83
N SER A 188 -16.94 -7.28 -22.55
CA SER A 188 -15.80 -7.87 -23.28
C SER A 188 -15.29 -9.18 -22.70
N SER A 189 -15.45 -9.41 -21.39
CA SER A 189 -14.91 -10.60 -20.75
C SER A 189 -15.72 -11.84 -21.13
N THR A 190 -15.00 -12.96 -21.38
CA THR A 190 -15.59 -14.30 -21.54
C THR A 190 -15.53 -15.13 -20.28
N ASP A 191 -14.74 -14.68 -19.27
CA ASP A 191 -14.57 -15.37 -17.99
C ASP A 191 -15.73 -15.04 -17.04
N PRO A 192 -16.49 -16.08 -16.57
CA PRO A 192 -17.63 -15.87 -15.68
C PRO A 192 -17.26 -15.21 -14.34
N LEU A 193 -16.08 -15.54 -13.77
CA LEU A 193 -15.61 -14.97 -12.52
C LEU A 193 -15.36 -13.47 -12.65
N ILE A 194 -14.74 -13.06 -13.77
CA ILE A 194 -14.47 -11.64 -14.05
C ILE A 194 -15.76 -10.88 -14.28
N LYS A 195 -16.73 -11.47 -15.01
CA LYS A 195 -18.06 -10.83 -15.18
C LYS A 195 -18.75 -10.60 -13.86
N GLU A 196 -18.84 -11.63 -13.02
CA GLU A 196 -19.47 -11.52 -11.70
C GLU A 196 -18.75 -10.48 -10.81
N ALA A 197 -17.42 -10.48 -10.81
CA ALA A 197 -16.62 -9.51 -10.07
C ALA A 197 -16.87 -8.07 -10.56
N ALA A 198 -16.97 -7.87 -11.88
CA ALA A 198 -17.20 -6.55 -12.47
C ALA A 198 -18.64 -6.07 -12.22
N GLU A 199 -19.66 -6.92 -12.30
CA GLU A 199 -21.04 -6.60 -11.96
C GLU A 199 -21.19 -6.23 -10.48
N SER A 200 -20.62 -7.03 -9.57
CA SER A 200 -20.58 -6.73 -8.13
C SER A 200 -19.82 -5.44 -7.85
N GLY A 201 -18.67 -5.25 -8.52
CA GLY A 201 -17.86 -4.04 -8.40
C GLY A 201 -18.58 -2.79 -8.88
N LEU A 202 -19.31 -2.87 -10.00
CA LEU A 202 -20.11 -1.76 -10.52
C LEU A 202 -21.21 -1.36 -9.55
N ALA A 203 -21.93 -2.33 -8.98
CA ALA A 203 -22.97 -2.07 -8.00
C ALA A 203 -22.42 -1.38 -6.73
N ARG A 204 -21.24 -1.82 -6.25
CA ARG A 204 -20.55 -1.15 -5.12
C ARG A 204 -20.16 0.29 -5.46
N HIS A 205 -19.58 0.50 -6.63
CA HIS A 205 -19.18 1.83 -7.09
C HIS A 205 -20.38 2.78 -7.20
N GLU A 206 -21.50 2.33 -7.78
CA GLU A 206 -22.72 3.12 -7.90
C GLU A 206 -23.29 3.51 -6.53
N ASN A 207 -23.28 2.60 -5.56
CA ASN A 207 -23.66 2.89 -4.18
C ASN A 207 -22.70 3.92 -3.52
N LEU A 208 -21.38 3.79 -3.74
CA LEU A 208 -20.38 4.74 -3.23
C LEU A 208 -20.63 6.15 -3.78
N VAL A 209 -20.87 6.27 -5.09
CA VAL A 209 -21.14 7.56 -5.74
C VAL A 209 -22.46 8.17 -5.24
N ALA A 210 -23.51 7.37 -5.03
CA ALA A 210 -24.78 7.83 -4.50
C ALA A 210 -24.65 8.40 -3.08
N THR A 211 -23.91 7.72 -2.20
CA THR A 211 -23.68 8.15 -0.82
C THR A 211 -22.77 9.39 -0.71
N SER A 212 -21.89 9.60 -1.68
CA SER A 212 -20.99 10.77 -1.70
C SER A 212 -21.70 12.08 -2.14
N LYS A 213 -22.92 12.00 -2.67
CA LYS A 213 -23.72 13.14 -3.12
C LYS A 213 -24.79 13.60 -2.12
N SER A 214 -25.00 12.84 -1.05
CA SER A 214 -25.93 13.13 0.05
C SER A 214 -25.21 13.74 1.24
#